data_b81ffa3568d8b0f8dfe43754a394c006
#
_entry.id   b81ffa3568d8b0f8dfe43754a394c006
#
_cell.length_a   1.000
_cell.length_b   1.000
_cell.length_c   1.000
_cell.angle_alpha   90.00
_cell.angle_beta   90.00
_cell.angle_gamma   90.00
#
_symmetry.space_group_name_H-M   'P 1'
#
loop_
_entity.id
_entity.type
_entity.pdbx_description
1 polymer ?
#
loop_
_entity_poly.entity_id
_entity_poly.type
_entity_poly.pdbx_seq_one_letter_code
_entity_poly.pdbx_strand_id
1 'polypeptide(L)'
;MAKAFIGVGSNIDREENIRAALKALCKSFSAVVASKVYESSSVGFEGDNFFNLVVGIETELSPRELQDRLHEIEADYGRSRGGPRYVSRTLDLDLLLYGDMVVDEEDLQIPREDVTRFAFVLRPLSELAGDDCHPVSGKSYAKMWQEFADEEQKLWPVNFNLLSQAD
;
A
#
# COMPACT_ATOMS: atom_id res chain seq x y z
N MET A 1 -20.95 -3.06 -0.32
CA MET A 1 -19.58 -2.54 -0.55
C MET A 1 -18.55 -3.52 -0.06
N ALA A 2 -17.48 -3.61 -0.78
CA ALA A 2 -16.38 -4.48 -0.39
C ALA A 2 -15.30 -3.68 0.32
N LYS A 3 -14.60 -4.34 1.23
CA LYS A 3 -13.49 -3.75 1.93
C LYS A 3 -12.20 -4.16 1.24
N ALA A 4 -11.37 -3.20 0.94
CA ALA A 4 -10.12 -3.47 0.22
C ALA A 4 -8.95 -2.79 0.93
N PHE A 5 -7.76 -3.33 0.73
CA PHE A 5 -6.54 -2.74 1.30
C PHE A 5 -5.56 -2.46 0.18
N ILE A 6 -4.96 -1.28 0.27
CA ILE A 6 -4.09 -0.75 -0.78
C ILE A 6 -2.74 -0.43 -0.16
N GLY A 7 -1.67 -0.89 -0.80
CA GLY A 7 -0.32 -0.50 -0.41
C GLY A 7 0.04 0.80 -1.11
N VAL A 8 0.60 1.73 -0.37
CA VAL A 8 1.01 3.03 -0.90
C VAL A 8 2.49 3.20 -0.64
N GLY A 9 3.25 3.52 -1.65
CA GLY A 9 4.70 3.70 -1.51
C GLY A 9 5.24 4.82 -2.37
N SER A 10 6.30 5.46 -1.89
CA SER A 10 6.97 6.51 -2.64
C SER A 10 8.40 6.67 -2.14
N ASN A 11 9.33 6.92 -3.07
CA ASN A 11 10.69 7.27 -2.68
C ASN A 11 11.20 8.54 -3.38
N ILE A 12 10.29 9.31 -3.97
CA ILE A 12 10.60 10.62 -4.54
C ILE A 12 9.58 11.58 -3.97
N ASP A 13 10.03 12.71 -3.42
CA ASP A 13 9.14 13.70 -2.78
C ASP A 13 8.10 13.00 -1.92
N ARG A 14 8.59 12.16 -1.03
CA ARG A 14 7.80 11.17 -0.34
C ARG A 14 6.60 11.73 0.43
N GLU A 15 6.82 12.75 1.23
CA GLU A 15 5.72 13.31 2.02
C GLU A 15 4.64 13.90 1.14
N GLU A 16 5.04 14.64 0.13
CA GLU A 16 4.13 15.29 -0.78
C GLU A 16 3.31 14.28 -1.56
N ASN A 17 3.96 13.24 -2.06
CA ASN A 17 3.28 12.23 -2.85
C ASN A 17 2.36 11.35 -2.02
N ILE A 18 2.76 11.02 -0.79
CA ILE A 18 1.90 10.26 0.11
C ILE A 18 0.65 11.08 0.45
N ARG A 19 0.81 12.36 0.76
CA ARG A 19 -0.35 13.21 1.06
C ARG A 19 -1.27 13.35 -0.14
N ALA A 20 -0.70 13.51 -1.32
CA ALA A 20 -1.50 13.61 -2.54
C ALA A 20 -2.27 12.32 -2.80
N ALA A 21 -1.63 11.17 -2.58
CA ALA A 21 -2.28 9.89 -2.75
C ALA A 21 -3.47 9.73 -1.80
N LEU A 22 -3.28 10.07 -0.53
CA LEU A 22 -4.35 9.97 0.44
C LEU A 22 -5.51 10.88 0.09
N LYS A 23 -5.21 12.09 -0.36
CA LYS A 23 -6.24 13.01 -0.79
C LYS A 23 -7.05 12.43 -1.95
N ALA A 24 -6.36 11.85 -2.93
CA ALA A 24 -7.02 11.25 -4.07
C ALA A 24 -7.88 10.06 -3.65
N LEU A 25 -7.38 9.23 -2.75
CA LEU A 25 -8.13 8.09 -2.26
C LEU A 25 -9.37 8.52 -1.48
N CYS A 26 -9.24 9.56 -0.67
CA CYS A 26 -10.38 10.07 0.08
C CYS A 26 -11.45 10.66 -0.83
N LYS A 27 -11.06 11.19 -1.97
CA LYS A 27 -12.04 11.70 -2.93
C LYS A 27 -12.73 10.59 -3.69
N SER A 28 -12.05 9.49 -3.89
CA SER A 28 -12.54 8.40 -4.74
C SER A 28 -13.31 7.33 -3.98
N PHE A 29 -13.04 7.18 -2.69
CA PHE A 29 -13.56 6.03 -1.94
C PHE A 29 -14.12 6.44 -0.59
N SER A 30 -14.89 5.52 0.02
CA SER A 30 -15.49 5.73 1.34
C SER A 30 -14.69 5.03 2.41
N ALA A 31 -14.88 5.46 3.65
CA ALA A 31 -14.32 4.80 4.83
C ALA A 31 -12.82 4.59 4.74
N VAL A 32 -12.11 5.62 4.31
CA VAL A 32 -10.67 5.55 4.13
C VAL A 32 -9.98 5.62 5.48
N VAL A 33 -9.16 4.62 5.79
CA VAL A 33 -8.35 4.58 7.01
C VAL A 33 -6.92 4.28 6.62
N ALA A 34 -5.98 4.95 7.25
CA ALA A 34 -4.57 4.78 6.93
C ALA A 34 -3.79 4.27 8.13
N SER A 35 -2.82 3.42 7.88
CA SER A 35 -1.86 3.01 8.90
C SER A 35 -0.86 4.12 9.15
N LYS A 36 0.06 3.90 10.09
CA LYS A 36 1.23 4.77 10.20
C LYS A 36 2.04 4.64 8.94
N VAL A 37 2.86 5.66 8.68
CA VAL A 37 3.84 5.62 7.59
C VAL A 37 5.12 5.03 8.12
N TYR A 38 5.72 4.13 7.36
CA TYR A 38 6.97 3.50 7.73
C TYR A 38 8.03 3.82 6.68
N GLU A 39 9.24 4.02 7.12
CA GLU A 39 10.37 4.18 6.23
C GLU A 39 11.13 2.86 6.16
N SER A 40 11.56 2.46 4.98
CA SER A 40 12.33 1.24 4.81
C SER A 40 13.46 1.51 3.84
N SER A 41 14.54 0.73 3.98
CA SER A 41 15.69 0.88 3.09
C SER A 41 15.33 0.43 1.69
N SER A 42 15.95 1.08 0.70
CA SER A 42 15.84 0.62 -0.67
C SER A 42 16.51 -0.73 -0.80
N VAL A 43 15.87 -1.66 -1.46
CA VAL A 43 16.43 -2.98 -1.61
C VAL A 43 16.78 -3.17 -3.08
N GLY A 44 18.02 -3.51 -3.35
CA GLY A 44 18.44 -3.87 -4.69
C GLY A 44 18.82 -2.70 -5.57
N PHE A 45 18.78 -1.45 -5.10
CA PHE A 45 19.27 -0.34 -5.89
C PHE A 45 19.65 0.81 -4.97
N GLU A 46 20.39 1.74 -5.51
CA GLU A 46 20.75 2.93 -4.78
C GLU A 46 19.69 3.97 -5.01
N GLY A 47 19.17 4.52 -3.97
CA GLY A 47 18.15 5.55 -4.06
C GLY A 47 17.67 5.88 -2.67
N ASP A 48 16.77 6.82 -2.58
CA ASP A 48 16.21 7.21 -1.30
C ASP A 48 15.36 6.08 -0.74
N ASN A 49 15.29 6.04 0.58
CA ASN A 49 14.43 5.07 1.24
C ASN A 49 12.97 5.34 0.88
N PHE A 50 12.19 4.28 0.90
CA PHE A 50 10.75 4.40 0.64
C PHE A 50 9.99 4.79 1.89
N PHE A 51 8.92 5.55 1.71
CA PHE A 51 7.85 5.66 2.69
C PHE A 51 6.74 4.72 2.22
N ASN A 52 6.22 3.92 3.12
CA ASN A 52 5.16 2.95 2.80
C ASN A 52 4.10 2.97 3.89
N LEU A 53 2.86 2.75 3.47
CA LEU A 53 1.76 2.57 4.40
C LEU A 53 0.70 1.71 3.72
N VAL A 54 -0.30 1.30 4.50
CA VAL A 54 -1.45 0.58 3.96
C VAL A 54 -2.69 1.41 4.25
N VAL A 55 -3.59 1.44 3.29
CA VAL A 55 -4.84 2.18 3.40
C VAL A 55 -6.00 1.19 3.19
N GLY A 56 -6.97 1.23 4.10
CA GLY A 56 -8.21 0.46 3.94
C GLY A 56 -9.29 1.36 3.39
N ILE A 57 -10.10 0.83 2.50
CA ILE A 57 -11.19 1.56 1.88
C ILE A 57 -12.41 0.66 1.76
N GLU A 58 -13.55 1.27 1.48
CA GLU A 58 -14.74 0.54 1.03
C GLU A 58 -15.09 1.02 -0.36
N THR A 59 -15.51 0.10 -1.22
CA THR A 59 -15.76 0.43 -2.61
C THR A 59 -16.83 -0.47 -3.20
N GLU A 60 -17.54 0.05 -4.20
CA GLU A 60 -18.47 -0.76 -4.98
C GLU A 60 -17.85 -1.22 -6.29
N LEU A 61 -16.63 -0.81 -6.58
CA LEU A 61 -15.94 -1.24 -7.78
C LEU A 61 -15.54 -2.71 -7.65
N SER A 62 -15.51 -3.41 -8.78
CA SER A 62 -14.97 -4.76 -8.80
C SER A 62 -13.45 -4.69 -8.59
N PRO A 63 -12.80 -5.83 -8.30
CA PRO A 63 -11.35 -5.81 -8.13
C PRO A 63 -10.61 -5.23 -9.33
N ARG A 64 -11.03 -5.58 -10.54
CA ARG A 64 -10.35 -5.09 -11.74
C ARG A 64 -10.61 -3.60 -11.96
N GLU A 65 -11.83 -3.16 -11.72
CA GLU A 65 -12.15 -1.74 -11.81
C GLU A 65 -11.36 -0.94 -10.77
N LEU A 66 -11.21 -1.49 -9.59
CA LEU A 66 -10.44 -0.84 -8.54
C LEU A 66 -8.97 -0.73 -8.93
N GLN A 67 -8.41 -1.81 -9.45
CA GLN A 67 -7.02 -1.78 -9.91
C GLN A 67 -6.81 -0.72 -10.99
N ASP A 68 -7.74 -0.64 -11.94
CA ASP A 68 -7.65 0.39 -12.99
C ASP A 68 -7.72 1.79 -12.41
N ARG A 69 -8.58 1.99 -11.41
CA ARG A 69 -8.69 3.29 -10.78
C ARG A 69 -7.40 3.67 -10.05
N LEU A 70 -6.78 2.70 -9.39
CA LEU A 70 -5.51 2.95 -8.70
C LEU A 70 -4.42 3.32 -9.71
N HIS A 71 -4.40 2.68 -10.87
CA HIS A 71 -3.43 3.01 -11.92
C HIS A 71 -3.68 4.43 -12.46
N GLU A 72 -4.92 4.86 -12.55
CA GLU A 72 -5.24 6.23 -12.96
C GLU A 72 -4.70 7.25 -11.96
N ILE A 73 -4.85 6.94 -10.67
CA ILE A 73 -4.33 7.84 -9.65
C ILE A 73 -2.81 7.89 -9.70
N GLU A 74 -2.16 6.74 -9.90
CA GLU A 74 -0.71 6.73 -10.08
C GLU A 74 -0.28 7.61 -11.24
N ALA A 75 -1.00 7.54 -12.34
CA ALA A 75 -0.68 8.33 -13.52
C ALA A 75 -0.82 9.82 -13.25
N ASP A 76 -1.82 10.20 -12.48
CA ASP A 76 -2.07 11.62 -12.20
C ASP A 76 -1.03 12.22 -11.25
N TYR A 77 -0.54 11.46 -10.29
CA TYR A 77 0.32 12.00 -9.25
C TYR A 77 1.72 11.42 -9.26
N GLY A 78 1.88 10.18 -9.68
CA GLY A 78 3.13 9.51 -9.60
C GLY A 78 3.91 9.48 -10.86
N ARG A 79 3.26 9.54 -12.01
CA ARG A 79 3.94 9.44 -13.23
C ARG A 79 4.54 10.75 -13.55
N SER A 80 5.77 10.74 -13.77
CA SER A 80 6.43 11.91 -13.98
C SER A 80 6.01 12.64 -15.16
N ARG A 81 6.14 13.85 -15.14
CA ARG A 81 5.93 14.63 -16.19
C ARG A 81 7.18 14.84 -16.92
N GLY A 82 7.58 14.01 -17.77
CA GLY A 82 8.67 14.22 -18.68
C GLY A 82 10.03 13.78 -18.22
N GLY A 83 10.20 13.23 -17.05
CA GLY A 83 11.49 12.74 -16.61
C GLY A 83 11.71 11.32 -17.02
N PRO A 84 12.90 10.78 -16.75
CA PRO A 84 13.17 9.39 -16.98
C PRO A 84 12.25 8.58 -16.13
N ARG A 85 11.78 7.52 -16.65
CA ARG A 85 10.83 6.84 -15.98
C ARG A 85 11.24 5.56 -15.43
N TYR A 86 12.42 5.26 -15.24
CA TYR A 86 12.79 4.06 -14.66
C TYR A 86 13.69 4.31 -13.59
N VAL A 87 13.73 4.33 -12.57
CA VAL A 87 14.63 4.48 -11.56
C VAL A 87 13.90 4.39 -10.28
N SER A 88 13.30 5.41 -9.89
CA SER A 88 12.63 5.50 -8.62
C SER A 88 11.15 5.64 -8.85
N ARG A 89 10.36 5.24 -7.86
CA ARG A 89 8.92 5.30 -7.96
C ARG A 89 8.40 6.51 -7.23
N THR A 90 7.74 7.41 -7.98
CA THR A 90 7.14 8.58 -7.40
C THR A 90 5.98 8.17 -6.52
N LEU A 91 5.14 7.27 -7.02
CA LEU A 91 3.99 6.80 -6.29
C LEU A 91 3.58 5.42 -6.79
N ASP A 92 3.46 4.47 -5.87
CA ASP A 92 2.94 3.15 -6.16
C ASP A 92 1.66 2.95 -5.37
N LEU A 93 0.62 2.47 -6.04
CA LEU A 93 -0.63 2.08 -5.39
C LEU A 93 -0.95 0.66 -5.81
N ASP A 94 -0.85 -0.26 -4.88
CA ASP A 94 -1.04 -1.68 -5.17
C ASP A 94 -2.26 -2.23 -4.46
N LEU A 95 -3.13 -2.90 -5.19
CA LEU A 95 -4.26 -3.58 -4.58
C LEU A 95 -3.76 -4.84 -3.89
N LEU A 96 -3.86 -4.88 -2.58
CA LEU A 96 -3.35 -5.98 -1.76
C LEU A 96 -4.40 -7.04 -1.47
N LEU A 97 -5.56 -6.61 -1.04
CA LEU A 97 -6.64 -7.48 -0.59
C LEU A 97 -7.96 -6.88 -1.01
N TYR A 98 -8.92 -7.76 -1.31
CA TYR A 98 -10.27 -7.34 -1.65
C TYR A 98 -11.23 -8.32 -0.98
N GLY A 99 -11.74 -7.95 0.19
CA GLY A 99 -12.52 -8.85 1.00
C GLY A 99 -11.72 -10.12 1.28
N ASP A 100 -12.34 -11.26 1.12
CA ASP A 100 -11.65 -12.54 1.25
C ASP A 100 -11.48 -13.23 -0.11
N MET A 101 -11.53 -12.46 -1.18
CA MET A 101 -11.38 -12.99 -2.53
C MET A 101 -10.00 -13.55 -2.80
N VAL A 102 -9.95 -14.59 -3.60
CA VAL A 102 -8.71 -15.13 -4.10
C VAL A 102 -8.78 -15.08 -5.63
N VAL A 103 -7.90 -14.32 -6.25
CA VAL A 103 -7.86 -14.15 -7.70
C VAL A 103 -6.43 -14.40 -8.15
N ASP A 104 -6.25 -15.23 -9.14
CA ASP A 104 -4.92 -15.52 -9.66
C ASP A 104 -4.97 -15.43 -11.18
N GLU A 105 -4.84 -14.21 -11.68
CA GLU A 105 -4.84 -13.92 -13.11
C GLU A 105 -3.53 -13.25 -13.45
N GLU A 106 -3.23 -13.20 -14.73
CA GLU A 106 -1.93 -12.71 -15.18
C GLU A 106 -1.61 -11.31 -14.65
N ASP A 107 -2.58 -10.44 -14.66
CA ASP A 107 -2.36 -9.06 -14.26
C ASP A 107 -3.15 -8.66 -12.99
N LEU A 108 -3.66 -9.62 -12.26
CA LEU A 108 -4.41 -9.33 -11.04
C LEU A 108 -4.29 -10.50 -10.07
N GLN A 109 -3.56 -10.29 -9.00
CA GLN A 109 -3.40 -11.30 -7.96
C GLN A 109 -3.91 -10.78 -6.63
N ILE A 110 -4.84 -11.49 -6.02
CA ILE A 110 -5.40 -11.16 -4.72
C ILE A 110 -5.50 -12.46 -3.92
N PRO A 111 -4.96 -12.57 -2.73
CA PRO A 111 -4.13 -11.56 -2.06
C PRO A 111 -2.82 -11.38 -2.80
N ARG A 112 -2.31 -10.16 -2.77
CA ARG A 112 -1.05 -9.89 -3.46
C ARG A 112 0.09 -10.54 -2.68
N GLU A 113 1.03 -11.11 -3.41
CA GLU A 113 2.16 -11.82 -2.84
C GLU A 113 2.96 -10.96 -1.86
N ASP A 114 3.00 -9.67 -2.09
CA ASP A 114 3.71 -8.71 -1.26
C ASP A 114 3.28 -8.78 0.20
N VAL A 115 2.03 -9.16 0.46
CA VAL A 115 1.48 -9.23 1.82
C VAL A 115 2.28 -10.19 2.69
N THR A 116 2.75 -11.31 2.12
CA THR A 116 3.49 -12.29 2.89
C THR A 116 4.99 -12.16 2.75
N ARG A 117 5.45 -11.39 1.76
CA ARG A 117 6.88 -11.31 1.47
C ARG A 117 7.58 -10.09 2.03
N PHE A 118 6.88 -8.98 2.19
CA PHE A 118 7.55 -7.74 2.55
C PHE A 118 7.06 -7.17 3.87
N ALA A 119 8.01 -6.87 4.73
CA ALA A 119 7.71 -6.28 6.04
C ALA A 119 7.01 -4.94 5.89
N PHE A 120 7.38 -4.17 4.86
CA PHE A 120 6.81 -2.84 4.66
C PHE A 120 5.36 -2.89 4.17
N VAL A 121 4.84 -4.07 3.86
CA VAL A 121 3.43 -4.28 3.56
C VAL A 121 2.75 -4.93 4.75
N LEU A 122 3.32 -6.01 5.26
CA LEU A 122 2.69 -6.80 6.31
C LEU A 122 2.55 -6.05 7.63
N ARG A 123 3.58 -5.30 8.03
CA ARG A 123 3.52 -4.59 9.30
C ARG A 123 2.41 -3.53 9.33
N PRO A 124 2.34 -2.61 8.37
CA PRO A 124 1.24 -1.65 8.37
C PRO A 124 -0.13 -2.31 8.17
N LEU A 125 -0.20 -3.39 7.39
CA LEU A 125 -1.47 -4.11 7.24
C LEU A 125 -1.90 -4.72 8.56
N SER A 126 -0.98 -5.29 9.33
CA SER A 126 -1.31 -5.89 10.61
C SER A 126 -1.80 -4.84 11.61
N GLU A 127 -1.42 -3.60 11.41
CA GLU A 127 -1.90 -2.51 12.25
C GLU A 127 -3.37 -2.21 12.01
N LEU A 128 -3.80 -2.24 10.74
CA LEU A 128 -5.18 -1.93 10.38
C LEU A 128 -6.09 -3.16 10.48
N ALA A 129 -5.60 -4.31 10.15
CA ALA A 129 -6.41 -5.50 9.99
C ALA A 129 -5.82 -6.71 10.71
N GLY A 130 -5.20 -6.47 11.88
CA GLY A 130 -4.51 -7.52 12.60
C GLY A 130 -5.36 -8.75 12.89
N ASP A 131 -6.64 -8.54 13.17
CA ASP A 131 -7.54 -9.64 13.50
C ASP A 131 -8.13 -10.34 12.29
N ASP A 132 -7.97 -9.76 11.10
CA ASP A 132 -8.46 -10.39 9.88
C ASP A 132 -7.48 -11.48 9.45
N CYS A 133 -7.98 -12.44 8.69
CA CYS A 133 -7.16 -13.57 8.28
C CYS A 133 -6.86 -13.54 6.80
N HIS A 134 -5.66 -13.97 6.46
CA HIS A 134 -5.25 -14.13 5.08
C HIS A 134 -6.13 -15.18 4.43
N PRO A 135 -6.74 -14.90 3.28
CA PRO A 135 -7.74 -15.80 2.69
C PRO A 135 -7.21 -17.16 2.24
N VAL A 136 -5.90 -17.30 2.09
CA VAL A 136 -5.33 -18.58 1.69
C VAL A 136 -4.74 -19.31 2.90
N SER A 137 -3.92 -18.66 3.70
CA SER A 137 -3.26 -19.32 4.81
C SER A 137 -4.14 -19.46 6.04
N GLY A 138 -5.16 -18.63 6.17
CA GLY A 138 -6.03 -18.64 7.34
C GLY A 138 -5.44 -18.02 8.59
N LYS A 139 -4.21 -17.56 8.53
CA LYS A 139 -3.58 -16.92 9.69
C LYS A 139 -3.96 -15.43 9.75
N SER A 140 -4.13 -14.92 10.97
CA SER A 140 -4.37 -13.50 11.14
C SER A 140 -3.12 -12.71 10.77
N TYR A 141 -3.32 -11.48 10.33
CA TYR A 141 -2.17 -10.65 9.93
C TYR A 141 -1.30 -10.32 11.14
N ALA A 142 -1.91 -10.18 12.31
CA ALA A 142 -1.13 -9.97 13.55
C ALA A 142 -0.21 -11.14 13.82
N LYS A 143 -0.71 -12.37 13.66
CA LYS A 143 0.11 -13.54 13.87
C LYS A 143 1.20 -13.66 12.81
N MET A 144 0.86 -13.38 11.57
CA MET A 144 1.84 -13.40 10.48
C MET A 144 2.98 -12.42 10.76
N TRP A 145 2.65 -11.25 11.29
CA TRP A 145 3.68 -10.27 11.62
C TRP A 145 4.56 -10.75 12.78
N GLN A 146 3.94 -11.34 13.80
CA GLN A 146 4.71 -11.89 14.93
C GLN A 146 5.69 -12.97 14.48
N GLU A 147 5.31 -13.74 13.47
CA GLU A 147 6.14 -14.85 12.99
C GLU A 147 7.08 -14.44 11.85
N PHE A 148 7.00 -13.20 11.41
CA PHE A 148 7.83 -12.74 10.29
C PHE A 148 9.29 -12.76 10.69
N ALA A 149 10.11 -13.51 9.97
CA ALA A 149 11.45 -13.82 10.42
C ALA A 149 12.58 -13.19 9.62
N ASP A 150 12.29 -12.41 8.61
CA ASP A 150 13.34 -11.82 7.79
C ASP A 150 13.88 -10.55 8.43
N GLU A 151 14.96 -10.70 9.20
CA GLU A 151 15.53 -9.60 9.95
C GLU A 151 16.29 -8.62 9.06
N GLU A 152 16.50 -8.95 7.80
CA GLU A 152 17.15 -8.02 6.89
C GLU A 152 16.20 -6.95 6.40
N GLN A 153 14.92 -7.20 6.48
CA GLN A 153 13.93 -6.21 6.07
C GLN A 153 13.63 -5.28 7.24
N LYS A 154 14.34 -4.18 7.28
CA LYS A 154 14.18 -3.22 8.38
C LYS A 154 13.26 -2.10 7.99
N LEU A 155 12.42 -1.70 8.92
CA LEU A 155 11.57 -0.56 8.73
C LEU A 155 11.29 0.05 10.10
N TRP A 156 10.92 1.32 10.09
CA TRP A 156 10.67 2.07 11.32
C TRP A 156 9.56 3.08 11.06
N PRO A 157 8.74 3.39 12.08
CA PRO A 157 7.67 4.37 11.89
C PRO A 157 8.24 5.78 11.76
N VAL A 158 7.57 6.58 10.96
CA VAL A 158 7.95 7.96 10.72
C VAL A 158 6.94 8.87 11.40
N ASN A 159 7.44 9.90 12.05
CA ASN A 159 6.55 10.86 12.68
C ASN A 159 6.03 11.83 11.62
N PHE A 160 4.85 11.53 11.09
CA PHE A 160 4.34 12.19 9.90
C PHE A 160 2.82 12.21 10.01
N ASN A 161 2.26 13.36 10.17
CA ASN A 161 0.81 13.46 10.32
C ASN A 161 0.16 13.61 8.97
N LEU A 162 -0.48 12.55 8.52
CA LEU A 162 -1.11 12.50 7.21
C LEU A 162 -2.32 13.40 7.11
N LEU A 163 -3.06 13.55 8.19
CA LEU A 163 -4.34 14.22 8.14
C LEU A 163 -4.30 15.70 8.46
N SER A 164 -3.22 16.17 9.03
CA SER A 164 -3.16 17.56 9.47
C SER A 164 -3.20 18.54 8.31
N GLN A 165 -2.94 18.07 7.12
CA GLN A 165 -2.90 18.92 5.95
C GLN A 165 -4.09 18.75 5.05
N ALA A 166 -5.09 18.09 5.53
CA ALA A 166 -6.22 17.76 4.69
C ALA A 166 -7.14 18.94 4.43
N ASP A 167 -6.95 19.97 5.10
CA ASP A 167 -7.80 21.11 4.92
C ASP A 167 -7.48 21.93 3.74
#